data_ff68a954d9d995790491ec0b4574d154
#
_entry.id   ff68a954d9d995790491ec0b4574d154
#
_cell.length_a   1.000
_cell.length_b   1.000
_cell.length_c   1.000
_cell.angle_alpha   90.00
_cell.angle_beta   90.00
_cell.angle_gamma   90.00
#
_symmetry.space_group_name_H-M   'P 1'
#
loop_
_entity.id
_entity.type
_entity.pdbx_description
1 polymer ?
#
loop_
_entity_poly.entity_id
_entity_poly.type
_entity_poly.pdbx_seq_one_letter_code
_entity_poly.pdbx_strand_id
1 'polypeptide(L)'
;MKRKILICCCVLPLQLWAQSLTLEACKQRAEANYPAVSQYRLIELTRDFTLENAAKAWLPQVSASVSGVAFTDLLDVNDRMKRLGIYTKNTMASGMVMVNQNVYDGGQIHAQRQIARAQADVQHQQLAVSMYDLNRRVEQLYFGVLLLDAQIKHTQLLQEDLSLSRKTVEAMQKGGIANQSDVDAVAVEQENALQLLDAQQASRSAYLRMLGLFIHQSLSNDVQLQMPVALELKTREVYRPELSYYQACESLLEAQRKQLNSRLFPTLKAFGMGIYHTKVTDLMKNGMLAGGLTLSWNIGALYTRKNDLRKLDVERQQVESERATFLFNNRLEVENTEGNIAMLKKQLVRDDEIVRLREQIRDKSEKKVRLGTESVNEMLRHINAVSKARQQRSTHEIQLIEALYALKTKINQ
;
A
#
# COMPACT_ATOMS: atom_id res chain seq x y z
N MET A 1 -20.59 -49.09 -46.03
CA MET A 1 -19.47 -49.15 -45.08
C MET A 1 -19.56 -47.97 -44.09
N LYS A 2 -20.09 -48.22 -42.89
CA LYS A 2 -20.28 -47.20 -41.85
C LYS A 2 -19.08 -47.29 -40.92
N ARG A 3 -18.17 -46.26 -40.92
CA ARG A 3 -17.09 -46.09 -39.94
C ARG A 3 -17.62 -45.51 -38.63
N LYS A 4 -17.63 -46.32 -37.59
CA LYS A 4 -17.87 -45.86 -36.19
C LYS A 4 -16.60 -45.22 -35.66
N ILE A 5 -16.65 -43.92 -35.37
CA ILE A 5 -15.58 -43.20 -34.64
C ILE A 5 -15.83 -43.41 -33.16
N LEU A 6 -14.92 -44.12 -32.52
CA LEU A 6 -14.91 -44.34 -31.06
C LEU A 6 -14.21 -43.13 -30.42
N ILE A 7 -15.00 -42.26 -29.80
CA ILE A 7 -14.45 -41.13 -29.00
C ILE A 7 -14.08 -41.70 -27.63
N CYS A 8 -12.77 -41.86 -27.42
CA CYS A 8 -12.20 -42.26 -26.15
C CYS A 8 -12.09 -40.97 -25.26
N CYS A 9 -13.09 -40.75 -24.39
CA CYS A 9 -13.00 -39.72 -23.35
C CYS A 9 -11.93 -40.12 -22.31
N CYS A 10 -10.71 -39.62 -22.48
CA CYS A 10 -9.71 -39.64 -21.42
C CYS A 10 -10.19 -38.70 -20.31
N VAL A 11 -10.87 -39.25 -19.31
CA VAL A 11 -11.06 -38.58 -18.00
C VAL A 11 -9.71 -38.61 -17.29
N LEU A 12 -8.94 -37.52 -17.43
CA LEU A 12 -7.77 -37.24 -16.56
C LEU A 12 -8.32 -37.05 -15.17
N PRO A 13 -7.88 -37.83 -14.16
CA PRO A 13 -8.20 -37.51 -12.77
C PRO A 13 -7.53 -36.18 -12.44
N LEU A 14 -8.32 -35.14 -12.25
CA LEU A 14 -7.89 -33.93 -11.52
C LEU A 14 -7.48 -34.40 -10.13
N GLN A 15 -6.20 -34.73 -9.98
CA GLN A 15 -5.59 -34.83 -8.64
C GLN A 15 -5.63 -33.41 -8.07
N LEU A 16 -6.67 -33.12 -7.29
CA LEU A 16 -6.69 -32.04 -6.30
C LEU A 16 -5.59 -32.36 -5.26
N TRP A 17 -4.36 -32.03 -5.64
CA TRP A 17 -3.32 -31.89 -4.63
C TRP A 17 -3.81 -30.76 -3.75
N ALA A 18 -4.02 -31.05 -2.48
CA ALA A 18 -4.14 -30.02 -1.46
C ALA A 18 -2.85 -29.20 -1.51
N GLN A 19 -2.84 -28.17 -2.36
CA GLN A 19 -1.70 -27.28 -2.48
C GLN A 19 -1.58 -26.55 -1.15
N SER A 20 -0.61 -26.96 -0.34
CA SER A 20 -0.22 -26.20 0.84
C SER A 20 0.13 -24.79 0.38
N LEU A 21 -0.63 -23.83 0.85
CA LEU A 21 -0.48 -22.42 0.47
C LEU A 21 0.76 -21.86 1.14
N THR A 22 1.72 -21.38 0.36
CA THR A 22 2.96 -20.78 0.87
C THR A 22 2.81 -19.27 1.07
N LEU A 23 3.60 -18.70 1.96
CA LEU A 23 3.63 -17.24 2.21
C LEU A 23 3.92 -16.45 0.93
N GLU A 24 4.93 -16.88 0.16
CA GLU A 24 5.33 -16.20 -1.08
C GLU A 24 4.23 -16.26 -2.14
N ALA A 25 3.52 -17.39 -2.26
CA ALA A 25 2.37 -17.50 -3.15
C ALA A 25 1.22 -16.56 -2.73
N CYS A 26 0.99 -16.38 -1.41
CA CYS A 26 0.01 -15.42 -0.90
C CYS A 26 0.40 -13.98 -1.25
N LYS A 27 1.66 -13.59 -1.08
CA LYS A 27 2.16 -12.26 -1.44
C LYS A 27 1.99 -11.97 -2.93
N GLN A 28 2.47 -12.87 -3.78
CA GLN A 28 2.36 -12.72 -5.24
C GLN A 28 0.90 -12.58 -5.71
N ARG A 29 -0.02 -13.40 -5.15
CA ARG A 29 -1.44 -13.31 -5.48
C ARG A 29 -2.06 -12.01 -4.95
N ALA A 30 -1.69 -11.59 -3.75
CA ALA A 30 -2.16 -10.33 -3.17
C ALA A 30 -1.69 -9.13 -4.02
N GLU A 31 -0.42 -9.10 -4.42
CA GLU A 31 0.12 -8.07 -5.32
C GLU A 31 -0.62 -8.05 -6.66
N ALA A 32 -0.92 -9.22 -7.26
CA ALA A 32 -1.60 -9.29 -8.55
C ALA A 32 -3.07 -8.83 -8.48
N ASN A 33 -3.76 -9.05 -7.36
CA ASN A 33 -5.20 -8.85 -7.24
C ASN A 33 -5.58 -7.58 -6.44
N TYR A 34 -4.62 -6.91 -5.81
CA TYR A 34 -4.91 -5.73 -5.02
C TYR A 34 -5.39 -4.58 -5.90
N PRO A 35 -6.54 -3.93 -5.59
CA PRO A 35 -7.13 -2.92 -6.47
C PRO A 35 -6.19 -1.77 -6.82
N ALA A 36 -5.26 -1.41 -5.91
CA ALA A 36 -4.30 -0.34 -6.15
C ALA A 36 -3.30 -0.64 -7.27
N VAL A 37 -3.09 -1.90 -7.67
CA VAL A 37 -2.19 -2.26 -8.78
C VAL A 37 -2.62 -1.61 -10.10
N SER A 38 -3.93 -1.46 -10.32
CA SER A 38 -4.44 -0.76 -11.49
C SER A 38 -3.97 0.70 -11.59
N GLN A 39 -3.59 1.32 -10.45
CA GLN A 39 -3.11 2.70 -10.40
C GLN A 39 -1.79 2.88 -11.14
N TYR A 40 -0.90 1.86 -11.22
CA TYR A 40 0.33 1.93 -12.01
C TYR A 40 0.02 2.32 -13.46
N ARG A 41 -0.93 1.62 -14.07
CA ARG A 41 -1.35 1.93 -15.44
C ARG A 41 -2.02 3.30 -15.56
N LEU A 42 -2.82 3.70 -14.56
CA LEU A 42 -3.48 5.01 -14.58
C LEU A 42 -2.48 6.16 -14.44
N ILE A 43 -1.43 6.01 -13.64
CA ILE A 43 -0.33 6.96 -13.51
C ILE A 43 0.38 7.11 -14.85
N GLU A 44 0.71 6.00 -15.53
CA GLU A 44 1.36 6.03 -16.84
C GLU A 44 0.49 6.71 -17.91
N LEU A 45 -0.79 6.38 -17.99
CA LEU A 45 -1.73 7.01 -18.91
C LEU A 45 -1.86 8.52 -18.65
N THR A 46 -1.95 8.92 -17.38
CA THR A 46 -2.02 10.34 -17.00
C THR A 46 -0.75 11.08 -17.41
N ARG A 47 0.42 10.47 -17.16
CA ARG A 47 1.71 10.98 -17.62
C ARG A 47 1.71 11.18 -19.13
N ASP A 48 1.32 10.16 -19.89
CA ASP A 48 1.38 10.18 -21.34
C ASP A 48 0.45 11.22 -21.92
N PHE A 49 -0.80 11.34 -21.45
CA PHE A 49 -1.72 12.41 -21.83
C PHE A 49 -1.18 13.81 -21.49
N THR A 50 -0.53 13.95 -20.33
CA THR A 50 0.09 15.20 -19.93
C THR A 50 1.25 15.57 -20.85
N LEU A 51 2.09 14.60 -21.23
CA LEU A 51 3.20 14.78 -22.16
C LEU A 51 2.71 15.13 -23.58
N GLU A 52 1.65 14.47 -24.04
CA GLU A 52 1.01 14.77 -25.32
C GLU A 52 0.41 16.18 -25.33
N ASN A 53 -0.32 16.56 -24.28
CA ASN A 53 -0.89 17.90 -24.17
C ASN A 53 0.21 18.97 -24.12
N ALA A 54 1.31 18.72 -23.40
CA ALA A 54 2.45 19.62 -23.39
C ALA A 54 3.10 19.74 -24.80
N ALA A 55 3.16 18.65 -25.58
CA ALA A 55 3.66 18.68 -26.95
C ALA A 55 2.73 19.49 -27.89
N LYS A 56 1.40 19.47 -27.67
CA LYS A 56 0.44 20.25 -28.46
C LYS A 56 0.57 21.77 -28.24
N ALA A 57 1.30 22.23 -27.23
CA ALA A 57 1.63 23.65 -27.06
C ALA A 57 2.51 24.21 -28.20
N TRP A 58 3.10 23.35 -29.02
CA TRP A 58 3.79 23.72 -30.25
C TRP A 58 2.87 23.90 -31.46
N LEU A 59 1.61 23.47 -31.38
CA LEU A 59 0.63 23.66 -32.45
C LEU A 59 0.07 25.08 -32.44
N PRO A 60 -0.42 25.61 -33.61
CA PRO A 60 -1.11 26.89 -33.64
C PRO A 60 -2.30 26.89 -32.68
N GLN A 61 -2.32 27.86 -31.78
CA GLN A 61 -3.42 28.06 -30.84
C GLN A 61 -4.39 29.08 -31.47
N VAL A 62 -5.60 28.62 -31.79
CA VAL A 62 -6.64 29.45 -32.41
C VAL A 62 -7.64 29.87 -31.35
N SER A 63 -7.92 31.15 -31.25
CA SER A 63 -8.95 31.71 -30.39
C SER A 63 -9.89 32.61 -31.18
N ALA A 64 -11.17 32.55 -30.87
CA ALA A 64 -12.18 33.47 -31.42
C ALA A 64 -12.88 34.17 -30.25
N SER A 65 -13.05 35.46 -30.39
CA SER A 65 -13.77 36.30 -29.40
C SER A 65 -14.73 37.25 -30.09
N VAL A 66 -15.87 37.50 -29.44
CA VAL A 66 -16.82 38.50 -29.83
C VAL A 66 -17.00 39.44 -28.65
N SER A 67 -16.92 40.75 -28.91
CA SER A 67 -17.09 41.77 -27.87
C SER A 67 -18.01 42.88 -28.36
N GLY A 68 -18.82 43.38 -27.45
CA GLY A 68 -19.60 44.62 -27.64
C GLY A 68 -19.10 45.66 -26.65
N VAL A 69 -18.81 46.85 -27.15
CA VAL A 69 -18.34 47.98 -26.34
C VAL A 69 -19.30 49.13 -26.52
N ALA A 70 -19.78 49.73 -25.44
CA ALA A 70 -20.50 50.98 -25.41
C ALA A 70 -19.58 52.07 -24.89
N PHE A 71 -19.47 53.16 -25.59
CA PHE A 71 -18.66 54.30 -25.20
C PHE A 71 -19.54 55.38 -24.55
N THR A 72 -19.12 55.86 -23.38
CA THR A 72 -19.70 57.06 -22.78
C THR A 72 -18.82 58.24 -23.15
N ASP A 73 -19.46 59.35 -23.65
CA ASP A 73 -18.71 60.52 -24.06
C ASP A 73 -18.40 61.45 -22.90
N LEU A 74 -17.33 61.09 -22.14
CA LEU A 74 -16.84 61.84 -20.99
C LEU A 74 -16.06 63.12 -21.36
N LEU A 75 -15.70 63.30 -22.66
CA LEU A 75 -14.77 64.34 -23.10
C LEU A 75 -15.38 65.22 -24.28
N ASP A 76 -16.69 65.21 -24.54
CA ASP A 76 -17.34 65.83 -25.64
C ASP A 76 -16.71 65.56 -27.02
N VAL A 77 -16.09 64.39 -27.20
CA VAL A 77 -15.43 64.03 -28.46
C VAL A 77 -16.43 63.86 -29.58
N ASN A 78 -17.63 63.33 -29.28
CA ASN A 78 -18.70 63.17 -30.29
C ASN A 78 -19.19 64.49 -30.82
N ASP A 79 -19.34 65.49 -29.97
CA ASP A 79 -19.78 66.81 -30.41
C ASP A 79 -18.69 67.57 -31.17
N ARG A 80 -17.44 67.40 -30.86
CA ARG A 80 -16.31 67.90 -31.63
C ARG A 80 -16.22 67.23 -33.00
N MET A 81 -16.41 65.95 -33.10
CA MET A 81 -16.40 65.18 -34.36
C MET A 81 -17.56 65.49 -35.23
N LYS A 82 -18.76 65.68 -34.67
CA LYS A 82 -19.94 66.16 -35.40
C LYS A 82 -19.74 67.56 -36.06
N ARG A 83 -19.04 68.47 -35.38
CA ARG A 83 -18.68 69.79 -35.94
C ARG A 83 -17.71 69.71 -37.13
N LEU A 84 -16.97 68.59 -37.23
CA LEU A 84 -16.07 68.25 -38.35
C LEU A 84 -16.78 67.43 -39.44
N GLY A 85 -18.10 67.21 -39.33
CA GLY A 85 -18.88 66.42 -40.28
C GLY A 85 -18.68 64.90 -40.12
N ILE A 86 -18.08 64.43 -38.98
CA ILE A 86 -17.81 63.02 -38.73
C ILE A 86 -18.85 62.47 -37.72
N TYR A 87 -19.72 61.58 -38.18
CA TYR A 87 -20.70 60.91 -37.31
C TYR A 87 -20.13 59.72 -36.67
N THR A 88 -20.19 59.60 -35.32
CA THR A 88 -19.70 58.49 -34.50
C THR A 88 -20.87 57.76 -33.87
N LYS A 89 -20.79 56.44 -33.79
CA LYS A 89 -21.69 55.58 -33.02
C LYS A 89 -21.13 55.32 -31.65
N ASN A 90 -21.98 55.37 -30.63
CA ASN A 90 -21.56 55.12 -29.24
C ASN A 90 -21.44 53.60 -28.92
N THR A 91 -21.72 52.71 -29.86
CA THR A 91 -21.64 51.27 -29.69
C THR A 91 -20.82 50.64 -30.82
N MET A 92 -19.96 49.70 -30.47
CA MET A 92 -19.19 48.92 -31.43
C MET A 92 -19.30 47.44 -31.05
N ALA A 93 -19.63 46.59 -32.00
CA ALA A 93 -19.48 45.15 -31.87
C ALA A 93 -18.29 44.70 -32.72
N SER A 94 -17.47 43.83 -32.18
CA SER A 94 -16.32 43.28 -32.89
C SER A 94 -16.19 41.77 -32.70
N GLY A 95 -15.84 41.08 -33.78
CA GLY A 95 -15.39 39.68 -33.77
C GLY A 95 -13.92 39.64 -34.11
N MET A 96 -13.15 38.85 -33.35
CA MET A 96 -11.73 38.68 -33.57
C MET A 96 -11.39 37.18 -33.59
N VAL A 97 -10.60 36.80 -34.59
CA VAL A 97 -9.93 35.45 -34.61
C VAL A 97 -8.45 35.71 -34.53
N MET A 98 -7.82 35.01 -33.56
CA MET A 98 -6.39 35.08 -33.33
C MET A 98 -5.78 33.71 -33.41
N VAL A 99 -4.67 33.59 -34.11
CA VAL A 99 -3.82 32.39 -34.19
C VAL A 99 -2.48 32.74 -33.60
N ASN A 100 -2.04 31.99 -32.57
CA ASN A 100 -0.74 32.14 -31.96
C ASN A 100 0.06 30.82 -32.10
N GLN A 101 1.29 30.93 -32.54
CA GLN A 101 2.22 29.81 -32.72
C GLN A 101 3.49 30.05 -31.90
N ASN A 102 3.82 29.16 -31.02
CA ASN A 102 5.13 29.17 -30.36
C ASN A 102 6.21 28.81 -31.36
N VAL A 103 7.21 29.69 -31.53
CA VAL A 103 8.44 29.45 -32.33
C VAL A 103 9.59 29.07 -31.41
N TYR A 104 9.70 29.78 -30.28
CA TYR A 104 10.65 29.49 -29.22
C TYR A 104 10.00 29.87 -27.88
N ASP A 105 10.05 28.93 -26.90
CA ASP A 105 9.38 29.08 -25.61
C ASP A 105 10.34 29.21 -24.41
N GLY A 106 11.64 29.41 -24.67
CA GLY A 106 12.66 29.44 -23.61
C GLY A 106 12.88 28.12 -22.90
N GLY A 107 12.39 27.00 -23.46
CA GLY A 107 12.50 25.66 -22.87
C GLY A 107 11.41 25.33 -21.84
N GLN A 108 10.35 26.15 -21.72
CA GLN A 108 9.29 25.96 -20.73
C GLN A 108 8.50 24.66 -20.99
N ILE A 109 8.15 24.35 -22.23
CA ILE A 109 7.46 23.10 -22.60
C ILE A 109 8.32 21.88 -22.25
N HIS A 110 9.62 21.95 -22.51
CA HIS A 110 10.54 20.89 -22.16
C HIS A 110 10.62 20.68 -20.64
N ALA A 111 10.75 21.75 -19.86
CA ALA A 111 10.78 21.72 -18.41
C ALA A 111 9.45 21.18 -17.84
N GLN A 112 8.30 21.58 -18.39
CA GLN A 112 6.99 21.07 -18.00
C GLN A 112 6.85 19.58 -18.26
N ARG A 113 7.37 19.07 -19.37
CA ARG A 113 7.42 17.63 -19.66
C ARG A 113 8.31 16.88 -18.67
N GLN A 114 9.44 17.47 -18.25
CA GLN A 114 10.28 16.88 -17.20
C GLN A 114 9.56 16.81 -15.85
N ILE A 115 8.83 17.84 -15.47
CA ILE A 115 8.01 17.84 -14.26
C ILE A 115 6.93 16.75 -14.34
N ALA A 116 6.22 16.65 -15.46
CA ALA A 116 5.19 15.62 -15.61
C ALA A 116 5.74 14.19 -15.46
N ARG A 117 6.94 13.93 -15.98
CA ARG A 117 7.62 12.64 -15.78
C ARG A 117 8.03 12.43 -14.35
N ALA A 118 8.70 13.40 -13.73
CA ALA A 118 9.16 13.30 -12.35
C ALA A 118 7.98 13.15 -11.36
N GLN A 119 6.86 13.80 -11.64
CA GLN A 119 5.64 13.68 -10.82
C GLN A 119 5.00 12.30 -10.95
N ALA A 120 4.99 11.71 -12.13
CA ALA A 120 4.55 10.33 -12.33
C ALA A 120 5.48 9.35 -11.60
N ASP A 121 6.81 9.58 -11.62
CA ASP A 121 7.77 8.76 -10.90
C ASP A 121 7.55 8.83 -9.38
N VAL A 122 7.27 10.02 -8.81
CA VAL A 122 6.91 10.17 -7.39
C VAL A 122 5.65 9.35 -7.06
N GLN A 123 4.60 9.45 -7.88
CA GLN A 123 3.37 8.68 -7.67
C GLN A 123 3.60 7.17 -7.79
N HIS A 124 4.44 6.75 -8.74
CA HIS A 124 4.82 5.34 -8.92
C HIS A 124 5.55 4.79 -7.69
N GLN A 125 6.54 5.53 -7.16
CA GLN A 125 7.26 5.11 -5.96
C GLN A 125 6.38 5.16 -4.70
N GLN A 126 5.49 6.14 -4.58
CA GLN A 126 4.50 6.19 -3.50
C GLN A 126 3.58 4.94 -3.51
N LEU A 127 3.17 4.51 -4.70
CA LEU A 127 2.39 3.29 -4.84
C LEU A 127 3.23 2.05 -4.47
N ALA A 128 4.52 2.00 -4.85
CA ALA A 128 5.43 0.93 -4.46
C ALA A 128 5.57 0.81 -2.92
N VAL A 129 5.64 1.94 -2.20
CA VAL A 129 5.59 1.95 -0.73
C VAL A 129 4.28 1.35 -0.20
N SER A 130 3.14 1.70 -0.81
CA SER A 130 1.84 1.16 -0.42
C SER A 130 1.73 -0.35 -0.68
N MET A 131 2.31 -0.84 -1.79
CA MET A 131 2.38 -2.28 -2.11
C MET A 131 3.28 -3.04 -1.14
N TYR A 132 4.33 -2.39 -0.66
CA TYR A 132 5.19 -2.96 0.36
C TYR A 132 4.46 -3.14 1.71
N ASP A 133 3.64 -2.19 2.11
CA ASP A 133 2.76 -2.31 3.28
C ASP A 133 1.71 -3.42 3.12
N LEU A 134 1.24 -3.68 1.89
CA LEU A 134 0.35 -4.79 1.60
C LEU A 134 1.01 -6.13 1.96
N ASN A 135 2.25 -6.34 1.53
CA ASN A 135 3.01 -7.56 1.82
C ASN A 135 3.14 -7.81 3.32
N ARG A 136 3.41 -6.77 4.10
CA ARG A 136 3.47 -6.84 5.57
C ARG A 136 2.14 -7.29 6.18
N ARG A 137 1.00 -6.78 5.67
CA ARG A 137 -0.34 -7.21 6.14
C ARG A 137 -0.63 -8.67 5.81
N VAL A 138 -0.23 -9.12 4.62
CA VAL A 138 -0.36 -10.53 4.22
C VAL A 138 0.48 -11.43 5.13
N GLU A 139 1.72 -11.03 5.44
CA GLU A 139 2.58 -11.73 6.39
C GLU A 139 1.92 -11.88 7.76
N GLN A 140 1.42 -10.79 8.33
CA GLN A 140 0.76 -10.80 9.64
C GLN A 140 -0.46 -11.74 9.67
N LEU A 141 -1.28 -11.74 8.62
CA LEU A 141 -2.42 -12.64 8.54
C LEU A 141 -1.97 -14.11 8.41
N TYR A 142 -0.95 -14.36 7.61
CA TYR A 142 -0.41 -15.70 7.40
C TYR A 142 0.14 -16.29 8.68
N PHE A 143 1.00 -15.57 9.40
CA PHE A 143 1.54 -16.00 10.69
C PHE A 143 0.46 -16.08 11.78
N GLY A 144 -0.55 -15.21 11.74
CA GLY A 144 -1.72 -15.30 12.61
C GLY A 144 -2.49 -16.61 12.45
N VAL A 145 -2.68 -17.09 11.20
CA VAL A 145 -3.29 -18.41 10.95
C VAL A 145 -2.40 -19.54 11.49
N LEU A 146 -1.09 -19.52 11.24
CA LEU A 146 -0.16 -20.53 11.74
C LEU A 146 -0.15 -20.61 13.27
N LEU A 147 -0.22 -19.45 13.94
CA LEU A 147 -0.32 -19.38 15.39
C LEU A 147 -1.60 -20.03 15.91
N LEU A 148 -2.75 -19.73 15.26
CA LEU A 148 -4.02 -20.34 15.60
C LEU A 148 -4.04 -21.85 15.33
N ASP A 149 -3.41 -22.31 14.24
CA ASP A 149 -3.25 -23.75 13.94
C ASP A 149 -2.49 -24.47 15.05
N ALA A 150 -1.39 -23.89 15.54
CA ALA A 150 -0.64 -24.43 16.65
C ALA A 150 -1.45 -24.46 17.96
N GLN A 151 -2.20 -23.38 18.25
CA GLN A 151 -3.06 -23.30 19.44
C GLN A 151 -4.17 -24.33 19.39
N ILE A 152 -4.87 -24.45 18.26
CA ILE A 152 -5.93 -25.46 18.04
C ILE A 152 -5.38 -26.87 18.28
N LYS A 153 -4.22 -27.19 17.71
CA LYS A 153 -3.57 -28.48 17.91
C LYS A 153 -3.31 -28.78 19.37
N HIS A 154 -2.78 -27.81 20.13
CA HIS A 154 -2.51 -28.01 21.57
C HIS A 154 -3.78 -28.10 22.39
N THR A 155 -4.85 -27.39 22.04
CA THR A 155 -6.15 -27.50 22.71
C THR A 155 -6.82 -28.84 22.43
N GLN A 156 -6.65 -29.40 21.22
CA GLN A 156 -7.10 -30.76 20.90
C GLN A 156 -6.36 -31.82 21.72
N LEU A 157 -5.02 -31.71 21.85
CA LEU A 157 -4.24 -32.59 22.72
C LEU A 157 -4.66 -32.47 24.18
N LEU A 158 -4.97 -31.28 24.66
CA LEU A 158 -5.52 -31.08 26.02
C LEU A 158 -6.86 -31.82 26.19
N GLN A 159 -7.76 -31.75 25.20
CA GLN A 159 -9.01 -32.48 25.24
C GLN A 159 -8.83 -33.99 25.30
N GLU A 160 -7.85 -34.52 24.54
CA GLU A 160 -7.49 -35.96 24.59
C GLU A 160 -7.00 -36.32 25.98
N ASP A 161 -6.08 -35.54 26.57
CA ASP A 161 -5.55 -35.75 27.92
C ASP A 161 -6.68 -35.70 28.98
N LEU A 162 -7.60 -34.72 28.88
CA LEU A 162 -8.75 -34.59 29.78
C LEU A 162 -9.76 -35.74 29.61
N SER A 163 -10.00 -36.22 28.38
CA SER A 163 -10.84 -37.38 28.13
C SER A 163 -10.31 -38.64 28.76
N LEU A 164 -8.99 -38.87 28.66
CA LEU A 164 -8.33 -40.00 29.34
C LEU A 164 -8.41 -39.88 30.87
N SER A 165 -8.16 -38.67 31.39
CA SER A 165 -8.27 -38.36 32.82
C SER A 165 -9.66 -38.61 33.34
N ARG A 166 -10.71 -38.21 32.61
CA ARG A 166 -12.10 -38.47 33.00
C ARG A 166 -12.40 -39.97 33.17
N LYS A 167 -12.01 -40.78 32.18
CA LYS A 167 -12.16 -42.24 32.24
C LYS A 167 -11.45 -42.82 33.48
N THR A 168 -10.27 -42.32 33.83
CA THR A 168 -9.53 -42.73 35.01
C THR A 168 -10.25 -42.36 36.29
N VAL A 169 -10.71 -41.12 36.42
CA VAL A 169 -11.42 -40.62 37.60
C VAL A 169 -12.77 -41.34 37.80
N GLU A 170 -13.52 -41.58 36.71
CA GLU A 170 -14.77 -42.37 36.74
C GLU A 170 -14.52 -43.81 37.23
N ALA A 171 -13.40 -44.45 36.81
CA ALA A 171 -13.03 -45.78 37.34
C ALA A 171 -12.65 -45.73 38.82
N MET A 172 -11.95 -44.68 39.25
CA MET A 172 -11.61 -44.47 40.68
C MET A 172 -12.85 -44.19 41.52
N GLN A 173 -13.86 -43.47 40.99
CA GLN A 173 -15.14 -43.24 41.65
C GLN A 173 -15.86 -44.57 41.88
N LYS A 174 -15.95 -45.42 40.85
CA LYS A 174 -16.55 -46.79 41.02
C LYS A 174 -15.81 -47.63 42.05
N GLY A 175 -14.50 -47.41 42.22
CA GLY A 175 -13.67 -48.05 43.24
C GLY A 175 -13.69 -47.39 44.63
N GLY A 176 -14.45 -46.29 44.79
CA GLY A 176 -14.59 -45.57 46.07
C GLY A 176 -13.37 -44.71 46.45
N ILE A 177 -12.43 -44.47 45.50
CA ILE A 177 -11.22 -43.67 45.72
C ILE A 177 -11.47 -42.18 45.36
N ALA A 178 -12.34 -41.89 44.40
CA ALA A 178 -12.77 -40.55 43.95
C ALA A 178 -14.29 -40.35 44.24
N ASN A 179 -14.72 -39.08 44.29
CA ASN A 179 -16.11 -38.71 44.48
C ASN A 179 -16.71 -38.07 43.20
N GLN A 180 -18.01 -37.77 43.21
CA GLN A 180 -18.69 -37.17 42.07
C GLN A 180 -18.13 -35.78 41.74
N SER A 181 -17.75 -34.99 42.74
CA SER A 181 -17.14 -33.66 42.50
C SER A 181 -15.82 -33.74 41.76
N ASP A 182 -15.05 -34.83 41.92
CA ASP A 182 -13.82 -35.05 41.15
C ASP A 182 -14.09 -35.29 39.64
N VAL A 183 -15.15 -36.07 39.36
CA VAL A 183 -15.62 -36.30 37.96
C VAL A 183 -16.12 -35.00 37.35
N ASP A 184 -16.93 -34.24 38.12
CA ASP A 184 -17.47 -32.96 37.66
C ASP A 184 -16.37 -31.93 37.42
N ALA A 185 -15.29 -31.91 38.22
CA ALA A 185 -14.15 -31.04 38.01
C ALA A 185 -13.45 -31.31 36.67
N VAL A 186 -13.27 -32.58 36.28
CA VAL A 186 -12.73 -32.93 34.97
C VAL A 186 -13.67 -32.51 33.84
N ALA A 187 -15.00 -32.68 34.04
CA ALA A 187 -15.99 -32.31 33.06
C ALA A 187 -16.00 -30.78 32.81
N VAL A 188 -15.86 -29.96 33.85
CA VAL A 188 -15.73 -28.49 33.72
C VAL A 188 -14.48 -28.13 32.90
N GLU A 189 -13.35 -28.77 33.15
CA GLU A 189 -12.13 -28.52 32.35
C GLU A 189 -12.29 -28.95 30.89
N GLN A 190 -13.03 -30.02 30.60
CA GLN A 190 -13.36 -30.41 29.23
C GLN A 190 -14.20 -29.35 28.52
N GLU A 191 -15.23 -28.82 29.17
CA GLU A 191 -16.08 -27.77 28.61
C GLU A 191 -15.30 -26.47 28.38
N ASN A 192 -14.42 -26.09 29.32
CA ASN A 192 -13.50 -24.95 29.14
C ASN A 192 -12.59 -25.13 27.91
N ALA A 193 -12.05 -26.33 27.71
CA ALA A 193 -11.19 -26.64 26.55
C ALA A 193 -12.00 -26.63 25.23
N LEU A 194 -13.27 -27.09 25.25
CA LEU A 194 -14.17 -26.99 24.08
C LEU A 194 -14.48 -25.54 23.72
N GLN A 195 -14.84 -24.73 24.71
CA GLN A 195 -15.11 -23.30 24.51
C GLN A 195 -13.89 -22.57 23.92
N LEU A 196 -12.67 -22.90 24.42
CA LEU A 196 -11.43 -22.35 23.89
C LEU A 196 -11.20 -22.77 22.43
N LEU A 197 -11.46 -24.06 22.11
CA LEU A 197 -11.32 -24.60 20.76
C LEU A 197 -12.25 -23.88 19.77
N ASP A 198 -13.53 -23.70 20.16
CA ASP A 198 -14.50 -22.99 19.33
C ASP A 198 -14.07 -21.54 19.04
N ALA A 199 -13.57 -20.83 20.05
CA ALA A 199 -13.07 -19.47 19.90
C ALA A 199 -11.84 -19.40 18.97
N GLN A 200 -10.91 -20.36 19.09
CA GLN A 200 -9.73 -20.45 18.23
C GLN A 200 -10.10 -20.78 16.78
N GLN A 201 -11.03 -21.71 16.56
CA GLN A 201 -11.51 -22.08 15.22
C GLN A 201 -12.26 -20.91 14.55
N ALA A 202 -13.09 -20.17 15.30
CA ALA A 202 -13.76 -18.98 14.80
C ALA A 202 -12.76 -17.89 14.38
N SER A 203 -11.74 -17.65 15.21
CA SER A 203 -10.67 -16.71 14.92
C SER A 203 -9.87 -17.13 13.68
N ARG A 204 -9.48 -18.40 13.57
CA ARG A 204 -8.79 -18.98 12.40
C ARG A 204 -9.60 -18.76 11.13
N SER A 205 -10.89 -19.06 11.17
CA SER A 205 -11.79 -18.87 10.03
C SER A 205 -11.87 -17.40 9.62
N ALA A 206 -11.87 -16.45 10.57
CA ALA A 206 -11.84 -15.03 10.28
C ALA A 206 -10.53 -14.60 9.58
N TYR A 207 -9.38 -15.07 10.09
CA TYR A 207 -8.07 -14.77 9.48
C TYR A 207 -7.95 -15.37 8.06
N LEU A 208 -8.43 -16.60 7.84
CA LEU A 208 -8.47 -17.21 6.52
C LEU A 208 -9.36 -16.43 5.55
N ARG A 209 -10.53 -15.95 6.00
CA ARG A 209 -11.38 -15.09 5.17
C ARG A 209 -10.68 -13.77 4.81
N MET A 210 -10.01 -13.12 5.78
CA MET A 210 -9.24 -11.90 5.51
C MET A 210 -8.10 -12.15 4.52
N LEU A 211 -7.34 -13.23 4.70
CA LEU A 211 -6.29 -13.62 3.75
C LEU A 211 -6.88 -13.90 2.37
N GLY A 212 -8.01 -14.60 2.31
CA GLY A 212 -8.75 -14.90 1.08
C GLY A 212 -9.17 -13.65 0.30
N LEU A 213 -9.56 -12.57 1.01
CA LEU A 213 -9.86 -11.27 0.37
C LEU A 213 -8.62 -10.68 -0.31
N PHE A 214 -7.44 -10.74 0.31
CA PHE A 214 -6.20 -10.24 -0.29
C PHE A 214 -5.78 -11.03 -1.52
N ILE A 215 -5.89 -12.37 -1.49
CA ILE A 215 -5.46 -13.23 -2.60
C ILE A 215 -6.56 -13.47 -3.64
N HIS A 216 -7.75 -12.86 -3.46
CA HIS A 216 -8.93 -13.02 -4.29
C HIS A 216 -9.36 -14.49 -4.48
N GLN A 217 -9.29 -15.26 -3.40
CA GLN A 217 -9.63 -16.68 -3.37
C GLN A 217 -10.38 -17.03 -2.09
N SER A 218 -11.51 -17.74 -2.19
CA SER A 218 -12.18 -18.27 -0.99
C SER A 218 -11.33 -19.41 -0.41
N LEU A 219 -10.91 -19.25 0.84
CA LEU A 219 -10.17 -20.26 1.60
C LEU A 219 -11.14 -21.00 2.51
N SER A 220 -11.20 -22.33 2.37
CA SER A 220 -11.94 -23.20 3.29
C SER A 220 -11.18 -23.39 4.60
N ASN A 221 -11.87 -23.87 5.63
CA ASN A 221 -11.24 -24.18 6.91
C ASN A 221 -10.26 -25.38 6.85
N ASP A 222 -10.29 -26.17 5.77
CA ASP A 222 -9.40 -27.33 5.58
C ASP A 222 -8.05 -26.96 4.97
N VAL A 223 -7.87 -25.68 4.55
CA VAL A 223 -6.61 -25.20 3.98
C VAL A 223 -5.51 -25.27 5.03
N GLN A 224 -4.41 -25.91 4.66
CA GLN A 224 -3.18 -25.94 5.47
C GLN A 224 -2.17 -24.95 4.92
N LEU A 225 -1.66 -24.08 5.77
CA LEU A 225 -0.57 -23.18 5.45
C LEU A 225 0.77 -23.86 5.74
N GLN A 226 1.73 -23.67 4.84
CA GLN A 226 3.06 -24.20 5.02
C GLN A 226 3.87 -23.29 5.97
N MET A 227 4.50 -23.87 7.00
CA MET A 227 5.42 -23.11 7.85
C MET A 227 6.60 -22.60 7.00
N PRO A 228 6.85 -21.28 6.96
CA PRO A 228 7.98 -20.73 6.23
C PRO A 228 9.31 -21.18 6.87
N VAL A 229 10.33 -21.33 6.03
CA VAL A 229 11.68 -21.72 6.51
C VAL A 229 12.32 -20.52 7.21
N ALA A 230 13.02 -20.78 8.33
CA ALA A 230 13.79 -19.75 9.00
C ALA A 230 14.87 -19.17 8.07
N LEU A 231 14.92 -17.84 7.98
CA LEU A 231 15.82 -17.14 7.07
C LEU A 231 17.14 -16.79 7.75
N GLU A 232 18.23 -16.97 7.02
CA GLU A 232 19.54 -16.40 7.37
C GLU A 232 19.70 -15.07 6.59
N LEU A 233 19.79 -13.96 7.32
CA LEU A 233 19.97 -12.64 6.73
C LEU A 233 21.46 -12.39 6.49
N LYS A 234 21.81 -12.06 5.23
CA LYS A 234 23.22 -11.93 4.78
C LYS A 234 23.77 -10.51 4.84
N THR A 235 22.90 -9.49 4.74
CA THR A 235 23.32 -8.08 4.75
C THR A 235 22.45 -7.25 5.70
N ARG A 236 22.96 -6.07 6.11
CA ARG A 236 22.21 -5.08 6.90
C ARG A 236 21.88 -3.82 6.09
N GLU A 237 22.14 -3.84 4.78
CA GLU A 237 21.82 -2.71 3.92
C GLU A 237 20.31 -2.59 3.73
N VAL A 238 19.82 -1.35 3.74
CA VAL A 238 18.38 -1.04 3.64
C VAL A 238 18.05 -0.72 2.19
N TYR A 239 17.22 -1.56 1.56
CA TYR A 239 16.74 -1.39 0.17
C TYR A 239 15.23 -1.09 0.11
N ARG A 240 14.74 -0.34 1.05
CA ARG A 240 13.31 -0.01 1.20
C ARG A 240 12.81 0.89 0.07
N PRO A 241 11.58 0.66 -0.47
CA PRO A 241 11.01 1.47 -1.54
C PRO A 241 10.83 2.94 -1.16
N GLU A 242 10.74 3.27 0.14
CA GLU A 242 10.71 4.65 0.62
C GLU A 242 11.96 5.45 0.22
N LEU A 243 13.12 4.80 0.10
CA LEU A 243 14.34 5.48 -0.35
C LEU A 243 14.23 5.92 -1.81
N SER A 244 13.65 5.08 -2.66
CA SER A 244 13.37 5.41 -4.06
C SER A 244 12.31 6.52 -4.17
N TYR A 245 11.32 6.53 -3.28
CA TYR A 245 10.34 7.61 -3.19
C TYR A 245 10.99 8.96 -2.87
N TYR A 246 11.87 9.04 -1.87
CA TYR A 246 12.60 10.29 -1.56
C TYR A 246 13.49 10.73 -2.71
N GLN A 247 14.15 9.79 -3.39
CA GLN A 247 14.95 10.10 -4.58
C GLN A 247 14.09 10.65 -5.74
N ALA A 248 12.89 10.12 -5.94
CA ALA A 248 11.93 10.64 -6.92
C ALA A 248 11.47 12.06 -6.54
N CYS A 249 11.24 12.35 -5.25
CA CYS A 249 10.91 13.68 -4.76
C CYS A 249 12.05 14.69 -5.04
N GLU A 250 13.31 14.31 -4.79
CA GLU A 250 14.47 15.15 -5.13
C GLU A 250 14.54 15.43 -6.65
N SER A 251 14.26 14.42 -7.47
CA SER A 251 14.23 14.55 -8.92
C SER A 251 13.13 15.51 -9.41
N LEU A 252 11.99 15.51 -8.74
CA LEU A 252 10.89 16.44 -9.02
C LEU A 252 11.30 17.88 -8.68
N LEU A 253 11.94 18.12 -7.53
CA LEU A 253 12.43 19.44 -7.14
C LEU A 253 13.48 19.96 -8.14
N GLU A 254 14.35 19.09 -8.65
CA GLU A 254 15.32 19.47 -9.68
C GLU A 254 14.63 19.82 -11.02
N ALA A 255 13.58 19.10 -11.41
CA ALA A 255 12.77 19.44 -12.58
C ALA A 255 12.07 20.80 -12.41
N GLN A 256 11.54 21.10 -11.21
CA GLN A 256 10.95 22.39 -10.90
C GLN A 256 11.99 23.53 -10.94
N ARG A 257 13.22 23.28 -10.47
CA ARG A 257 14.33 24.23 -10.58
C ARG A 257 14.66 24.56 -12.02
N LYS A 258 14.68 23.54 -12.90
CA LYS A 258 14.85 23.77 -14.35
C LYS A 258 13.71 24.59 -14.95
N GLN A 259 12.47 24.38 -14.50
CA GLN A 259 11.33 25.20 -14.94
C GLN A 259 11.47 26.65 -14.50
N LEU A 260 11.89 26.93 -13.25
CA LEU A 260 12.16 28.30 -12.81
C LEU A 260 13.23 28.99 -13.68
N ASN A 261 14.28 28.25 -14.04
CA ASN A 261 15.34 28.78 -14.90
C ASN A 261 14.83 29.05 -16.33
N SER A 262 13.92 28.20 -16.86
CA SER A 262 13.39 28.39 -18.22
C SER A 262 12.54 29.67 -18.35
N ARG A 263 11.92 30.17 -17.26
CA ARG A 263 11.16 31.43 -17.25
C ARG A 263 12.02 32.67 -17.44
N LEU A 264 13.34 32.55 -17.35
CA LEU A 264 14.27 33.67 -17.55
C LEU A 264 14.60 33.94 -19.03
N PHE A 265 14.27 33.01 -19.90
CA PHE A 265 14.53 33.13 -21.33
C PHE A 265 13.37 33.82 -22.03
N PRO A 266 13.67 34.65 -23.08
CA PRO A 266 12.63 35.25 -23.90
C PRO A 266 11.83 34.17 -24.64
N THR A 267 10.59 34.47 -24.99
CA THR A 267 9.75 33.63 -25.85
C THR A 267 9.47 34.35 -27.18
N LEU A 268 9.53 33.60 -28.29
CA LEU A 268 9.20 34.08 -29.62
C LEU A 268 7.94 33.38 -30.12
N LYS A 269 6.94 34.16 -30.48
CA LYS A 269 5.69 33.68 -31.02
C LYS A 269 5.40 34.33 -32.38
N ALA A 270 4.87 33.56 -33.31
CA ALA A 270 4.23 34.07 -34.48
C ALA A 270 2.74 34.25 -34.18
N PHE A 271 2.14 35.33 -34.67
CA PHE A 271 0.72 35.56 -34.54
C PHE A 271 0.09 35.97 -35.85
N GLY A 272 -1.18 35.61 -36.03
CA GLY A 272 -2.08 36.08 -37.07
C GLY A 272 -3.38 36.52 -36.43
N MET A 273 -3.93 37.65 -36.84
CA MET A 273 -5.14 38.22 -36.28
C MET A 273 -6.04 38.71 -37.37
N GLY A 274 -7.31 38.32 -37.33
CA GLY A 274 -8.40 38.91 -38.14
C GLY A 274 -9.41 39.56 -37.23
N ILE A 275 -9.70 40.83 -37.45
CA ILE A 275 -10.73 41.58 -36.71
C ILE A 275 -11.78 42.04 -37.70
N TYR A 276 -13.05 41.83 -37.37
CA TYR A 276 -14.19 42.45 -38.02
C TYR A 276 -14.98 43.22 -36.97
N HIS A 277 -15.31 44.50 -37.28
CA HIS A 277 -16.08 45.33 -36.36
C HIS A 277 -17.14 46.12 -37.10
N THR A 278 -18.23 46.45 -36.40
CA THR A 278 -19.20 47.43 -36.90
C THR A 278 -18.54 48.79 -36.94
N LYS A 279 -18.86 49.57 -37.99
CA LYS A 279 -18.31 50.91 -38.14
C LYS A 279 -18.75 51.83 -36.98
N VAL A 280 -17.77 52.45 -36.36
CA VAL A 280 -18.00 53.55 -35.40
C VAL A 280 -18.05 54.88 -36.14
N THR A 281 -17.28 55.00 -37.22
CA THR A 281 -17.31 56.15 -38.12
C THR A 281 -17.25 55.66 -39.57
N ASP A 282 -17.70 56.46 -40.52
CA ASP A 282 -17.64 56.15 -41.96
C ASP A 282 -16.22 56.13 -42.53
N LEU A 283 -15.25 56.66 -41.78
CA LEU A 283 -13.84 56.66 -42.16
C LEU A 283 -13.13 55.29 -41.82
N MET A 284 -13.77 54.45 -41.04
CA MET A 284 -13.15 53.14 -40.62
C MET A 284 -13.57 52.01 -41.56
N LYS A 285 -12.60 51.18 -41.96
CA LYS A 285 -12.89 49.89 -42.62
C LYS A 285 -13.45 48.89 -41.63
N ASN A 286 -14.37 48.03 -42.07
CA ASN A 286 -15.05 47.04 -41.18
C ASN A 286 -14.16 45.88 -40.74
N GLY A 287 -12.99 45.70 -41.33
CA GLY A 287 -12.13 44.58 -40.99
C GLY A 287 -10.64 44.87 -41.24
N MET A 288 -9.80 44.14 -40.49
CA MET A 288 -8.35 44.20 -40.58
C MET A 288 -7.76 42.82 -40.45
N LEU A 289 -6.74 42.52 -41.23
CA LEU A 289 -5.85 41.35 -41.05
C LEU A 289 -4.46 41.85 -40.64
N ALA A 290 -3.90 41.25 -39.64
CA ALA A 290 -2.55 41.55 -39.20
C ALA A 290 -1.83 40.24 -38.87
N GLY A 291 -0.50 40.20 -39.01
CA GLY A 291 0.34 39.08 -38.64
C GLY A 291 1.77 39.56 -38.41
N GLY A 292 2.47 38.81 -37.55
CA GLY A 292 3.84 39.20 -37.19
C GLY A 292 4.49 38.26 -36.22
N LEU A 293 5.65 38.68 -35.70
CA LEU A 293 6.39 37.99 -34.66
C LEU A 293 6.38 38.84 -33.39
N THR A 294 6.16 38.19 -32.25
CA THR A 294 6.23 38.84 -30.93
C THR A 294 7.35 38.18 -30.14
N LEU A 295 8.37 38.97 -29.78
CA LEU A 295 9.37 38.58 -28.78
C LEU A 295 8.97 39.14 -27.43
N SER A 296 8.73 38.24 -26.45
CA SER A 296 8.34 38.61 -25.09
C SER A 296 9.42 38.16 -24.13
N TRP A 297 9.81 39.03 -23.22
CA TRP A 297 10.76 38.72 -22.17
C TRP A 297 10.21 39.22 -20.83
N ASN A 298 9.95 38.25 -19.93
CA ASN A 298 9.44 38.55 -18.58
C ASN A 298 10.62 38.85 -17.61
N ILE A 299 11.09 40.09 -17.61
CA ILE A 299 12.17 40.56 -16.71
C ILE A 299 11.69 40.52 -15.24
N GLY A 300 10.40 40.67 -14.98
CA GLY A 300 9.82 40.61 -13.63
C GLY A 300 10.06 39.27 -12.93
N ALA A 301 10.26 38.17 -13.67
CA ALA A 301 10.62 36.87 -13.12
C ALA A 301 11.95 36.89 -12.34
N LEU A 302 12.83 37.85 -12.59
CA LEU A 302 14.08 38.03 -11.85
C LEU A 302 13.83 38.48 -10.38
N TYR A 303 12.74 39.23 -10.14
CA TYR A 303 12.46 39.76 -8.81
C TYR A 303 12.13 38.63 -7.79
N THR A 304 11.41 37.61 -8.20
CA THR A 304 10.99 36.51 -7.32
C THR A 304 11.96 35.33 -7.35
N ARG A 305 12.77 35.20 -8.39
CA ARG A 305 13.66 34.03 -8.64
C ARG A 305 14.47 33.63 -7.41
N LYS A 306 15.09 34.59 -6.71
CA LYS A 306 15.94 34.29 -5.54
C LYS A 306 15.13 33.60 -4.43
N ASN A 307 13.92 34.07 -4.19
CA ASN A 307 13.04 33.50 -3.17
C ASN A 307 12.44 32.17 -3.64
N ASP A 308 12.09 32.05 -4.92
CA ASP A 308 11.58 30.80 -5.49
C ASP A 308 12.65 29.68 -5.42
N LEU A 309 13.93 29.98 -5.71
CA LEU A 309 15.02 29.03 -5.53
C LEU A 309 15.25 28.68 -4.06
N ARG A 310 15.21 29.65 -3.15
CA ARG A 310 15.33 29.40 -1.70
C ARG A 310 14.18 28.52 -1.19
N LYS A 311 12.97 28.71 -1.72
CA LYS A 311 11.82 27.85 -1.38
C LYS A 311 12.10 26.41 -1.79
N LEU A 312 12.59 26.15 -3.01
CA LEU A 312 12.98 24.80 -3.45
C LEU A 312 14.12 24.20 -2.60
N ASP A 313 15.09 25.04 -2.17
CA ASP A 313 16.17 24.59 -1.30
C ASP A 313 15.62 24.17 0.09
N VAL A 314 14.61 24.89 0.63
CA VAL A 314 13.91 24.52 1.87
C VAL A 314 13.11 23.23 1.68
N GLU A 315 12.36 23.09 0.59
CA GLU A 315 11.60 21.89 0.27
C GLU A 315 12.54 20.67 0.13
N ARG A 316 13.73 20.85 -0.47
CA ARG A 316 14.74 19.80 -0.53
C ARG A 316 15.25 19.41 0.87
N GLN A 317 15.54 20.38 1.75
CA GLN A 317 15.93 20.09 3.12
C GLN A 317 14.82 19.36 3.90
N GLN A 318 13.54 19.63 3.61
CA GLN A 318 12.43 18.88 4.18
C GLN A 318 12.46 17.42 3.74
N VAL A 319 12.64 17.14 2.44
CA VAL A 319 12.76 15.77 1.91
C VAL A 319 13.98 15.06 2.52
N GLU A 320 15.13 15.72 2.63
CA GLU A 320 16.33 15.17 3.28
C GLU A 320 16.07 14.85 4.77
N SER A 321 15.35 15.73 5.49
CA SER A 321 14.96 15.51 6.89
C SER A 321 13.98 14.35 7.05
N GLU A 322 12.98 14.24 6.17
CA GLU A 322 12.04 13.11 6.15
C GLU A 322 12.75 11.79 5.89
N ARG A 323 13.67 11.76 4.92
CA ARG A 323 14.52 10.60 4.64
C ARG A 323 15.37 10.21 5.84
N ALA A 324 16.01 11.18 6.49
CA ALA A 324 16.81 10.94 7.69
C ALA A 324 15.97 10.39 8.84
N THR A 325 14.77 10.95 9.04
CA THR A 325 13.80 10.51 10.05
C THR A 325 13.34 9.08 9.75
N PHE A 326 13.03 8.76 8.49
CA PHE A 326 12.69 7.41 8.07
C PHE A 326 13.82 6.41 8.40
N LEU A 327 15.06 6.72 8.01
CA LEU A 327 16.21 5.85 8.28
C LEU A 327 16.45 5.66 9.78
N PHE A 328 16.30 6.74 10.57
CA PHE A 328 16.40 6.66 12.04
C PHE A 328 15.33 5.73 12.62
N ASN A 329 14.07 5.92 12.26
CA ASN A 329 12.98 5.08 12.74
C ASN A 329 13.13 3.62 12.28
N ASN A 330 13.53 3.40 11.03
CA ASN A 330 13.78 2.04 10.51
C ASN A 330 14.91 1.37 11.30
N ARG A 331 15.97 2.09 11.65
CA ARG A 331 17.07 1.57 12.49
C ARG A 331 16.58 1.19 13.89
N LEU A 332 15.75 2.03 14.52
CA LEU A 332 15.14 1.70 15.82
C LEU A 332 14.30 0.41 15.73
N GLU A 333 13.52 0.26 14.68
CA GLU A 333 12.71 -0.93 14.45
C GLU A 333 13.56 -2.18 14.19
N VAL A 334 14.68 -2.07 13.46
CA VAL A 334 15.61 -3.16 13.23
C VAL A 334 16.25 -3.61 14.55
N GLU A 335 16.80 -2.69 15.35
CA GLU A 335 17.39 -2.98 16.66
C GLU A 335 16.38 -3.65 17.61
N ASN A 336 15.15 -3.15 17.67
CA ASN A 336 14.09 -3.76 18.48
C ASN A 336 13.76 -5.17 18.01
N THR A 337 13.71 -5.42 16.70
CA THR A 337 13.40 -6.75 16.13
C THR A 337 14.55 -7.72 16.36
N GLU A 338 15.81 -7.29 16.22
CA GLU A 338 16.97 -8.10 16.53
C GLU A 338 17.01 -8.48 18.04
N GLY A 339 16.69 -7.53 18.91
CA GLY A 339 16.53 -7.79 20.35
C GLY A 339 15.46 -8.83 20.65
N ASN A 340 14.30 -8.73 19.99
CA ASN A 340 13.21 -9.70 20.11
C ASN A 340 13.61 -11.09 19.60
N ILE A 341 14.29 -11.19 18.47
CA ILE A 341 14.82 -12.44 17.93
C ILE A 341 15.80 -13.08 18.93
N ALA A 342 16.71 -12.31 19.51
CA ALA A 342 17.66 -12.81 20.50
C ALA A 342 16.95 -13.31 21.77
N MET A 343 15.91 -12.63 22.23
CA MET A 343 15.06 -13.02 23.35
C MET A 343 14.35 -14.35 23.04
N LEU A 344 13.64 -14.44 21.90
CA LEU A 344 12.89 -15.63 21.50
C LEU A 344 13.78 -16.87 21.37
N LYS A 345 14.98 -16.73 20.81
CA LYS A 345 15.96 -17.83 20.74
C LYS A 345 16.33 -18.35 22.13
N LYS A 346 16.54 -17.47 23.11
CA LYS A 346 16.82 -17.84 24.50
C LYS A 346 15.60 -18.48 25.18
N GLN A 347 14.41 -17.98 24.92
CA GLN A 347 13.16 -18.53 25.47
C GLN A 347 12.91 -19.95 24.97
N LEU A 348 13.08 -20.23 23.68
CA LEU A 348 12.87 -21.56 23.11
C LEU A 348 13.74 -22.63 23.77
N VAL A 349 15.00 -22.33 24.06
CA VAL A 349 15.89 -23.26 24.79
C VAL A 349 15.33 -23.57 26.18
N ARG A 350 14.74 -22.58 26.87
CA ARG A 350 14.13 -22.78 28.18
C ARG A 350 12.78 -23.48 28.12
N ASP A 351 12.00 -23.19 27.07
CA ASP A 351 10.67 -23.79 26.86
C ASP A 351 10.79 -25.33 26.71
N ASP A 352 11.77 -25.80 25.97
CA ASP A 352 12.01 -27.26 25.84
C ASP A 352 12.23 -27.92 27.19
N GLU A 353 13.02 -27.31 28.08
CA GLU A 353 13.25 -27.81 29.43
C GLU A 353 12.00 -27.67 30.32
N ILE A 354 11.27 -26.56 30.22
CA ILE A 354 10.02 -26.37 30.97
C ILE A 354 8.99 -27.42 30.57
N VAL A 355 8.80 -27.68 29.29
CA VAL A 355 7.87 -28.72 28.79
C VAL A 355 8.28 -30.08 29.35
N ARG A 356 9.56 -30.47 29.24
CA ARG A 356 10.08 -31.73 29.76
C ARG A 356 9.82 -31.90 31.26
N LEU A 357 10.10 -30.87 32.06
CA LEU A 357 9.87 -30.91 33.50
C LEU A 357 8.38 -30.96 33.86
N ARG A 358 7.53 -30.21 33.15
CA ARG A 358 6.07 -30.23 33.37
C ARG A 358 5.47 -31.59 33.03
N GLU A 359 5.91 -32.24 31.97
CA GLU A 359 5.48 -33.58 31.60
C GLU A 359 5.85 -34.60 32.70
N GLN A 360 7.08 -34.56 33.22
CA GLN A 360 7.50 -35.41 34.31
C GLN A 360 6.68 -35.22 35.60
N ILE A 361 6.33 -33.97 35.91
CA ILE A 361 5.48 -33.65 37.07
C ILE A 361 4.09 -34.22 36.87
N ARG A 362 3.46 -33.98 35.68
CA ARG A 362 2.14 -34.55 35.36
C ARG A 362 2.12 -36.07 35.49
N ASP A 363 3.08 -36.77 34.89
CA ASP A 363 3.14 -38.23 34.90
C ASP A 363 3.28 -38.81 36.33
N LYS A 364 4.02 -38.09 37.22
CA LYS A 364 4.10 -38.46 38.63
C LYS A 364 2.80 -38.18 39.38
N SER A 365 2.14 -37.04 39.10
CA SER A 365 0.85 -36.67 39.69
C SER A 365 -0.22 -37.66 39.31
N GLU A 366 -0.34 -38.07 38.05
CA GLU A 366 -1.31 -39.09 37.61
C GLU A 366 -1.13 -40.44 38.39
N LYS A 367 0.13 -40.85 38.62
CA LYS A 367 0.41 -42.07 39.42
C LYS A 367 -0.01 -41.92 40.87
N LYS A 368 0.24 -40.75 41.48
CA LYS A 368 -0.14 -40.48 42.88
C LYS A 368 -1.65 -40.40 43.06
N VAL A 369 -2.36 -39.76 42.08
CA VAL A 369 -3.81 -39.74 42.10
C VAL A 369 -4.41 -41.16 42.06
N ARG A 370 -3.89 -42.03 41.18
CA ARG A 370 -4.30 -43.45 41.12
C ARG A 370 -4.07 -44.21 42.44
N LEU A 371 -3.09 -43.78 43.21
CA LEU A 371 -2.79 -44.35 44.54
C LEU A 371 -3.55 -43.64 45.66
N GLY A 372 -4.39 -42.64 45.36
CA GLY A 372 -5.15 -41.89 46.35
C GLY A 372 -4.31 -40.93 47.21
N THR A 373 -3.05 -40.64 46.81
CA THR A 373 -2.11 -39.81 47.60
C THR A 373 -2.03 -38.37 47.12
N GLU A 374 -2.77 -38.02 46.04
CA GLU A 374 -2.87 -36.66 45.51
C GLU A 374 -4.30 -36.42 44.97
N SER A 375 -4.79 -35.19 45.04
CA SER A 375 -6.15 -34.87 44.60
C SER A 375 -6.25 -34.78 43.06
N VAL A 376 -7.46 -35.04 42.53
CA VAL A 376 -7.76 -34.90 41.11
C VAL A 376 -7.56 -33.44 40.65
N ASN A 377 -7.91 -32.46 41.51
CA ASN A 377 -7.71 -31.05 41.20
C ASN A 377 -6.20 -30.67 40.99
N GLU A 378 -5.31 -31.30 41.77
CA GLU A 378 -3.89 -31.09 41.60
C GLU A 378 -3.39 -31.66 40.25
N MET A 379 -3.85 -32.87 39.91
CA MET A 379 -3.56 -33.49 38.61
C MET A 379 -4.04 -32.63 37.45
N LEU A 380 -5.26 -32.08 37.52
CA LEU A 380 -5.80 -31.18 36.49
C LEU A 380 -4.95 -29.89 36.33
N ARG A 381 -4.46 -29.33 37.46
CA ARG A 381 -3.51 -28.21 37.40
C ARG A 381 -2.24 -28.56 36.64
N HIS A 382 -1.69 -29.76 36.84
CA HIS A 382 -0.49 -30.20 36.14
C HIS A 382 -0.73 -30.50 34.66
N ILE A 383 -1.89 -31.06 34.28
CA ILE A 383 -2.32 -31.25 32.89
C ILE A 383 -2.41 -29.90 32.17
N ASN A 384 -3.11 -28.95 32.77
CA ASN A 384 -3.24 -27.60 32.22
C ASN A 384 -1.88 -26.87 32.10
N ALA A 385 -0.98 -27.08 33.08
CA ALA A 385 0.37 -26.52 33.05
C ALA A 385 1.25 -27.11 31.93
N VAL A 386 1.10 -28.39 31.59
CA VAL A 386 1.77 -28.99 30.41
C VAL A 386 1.23 -28.41 29.12
N SER A 387 -0.11 -28.36 28.97
CA SER A 387 -0.75 -27.80 27.80
C SER A 387 -0.30 -26.35 27.56
N LYS A 388 -0.33 -25.52 28.61
CA LYS A 388 0.15 -24.13 28.54
C LYS A 388 1.63 -24.03 28.14
N ALA A 389 2.50 -24.88 28.69
CA ALA A 389 3.93 -24.87 28.36
C ALA A 389 4.19 -25.27 26.89
N ARG A 390 3.51 -26.30 26.38
CA ARG A 390 3.58 -26.72 24.97
C ARG A 390 3.07 -25.63 24.03
N GLN A 391 1.95 -25.00 24.36
CA GLN A 391 1.38 -23.90 23.59
C GLN A 391 2.33 -22.70 23.54
N GLN A 392 2.95 -22.36 24.68
CA GLN A 392 3.89 -21.24 24.76
C GLN A 392 5.15 -21.49 23.92
N ARG A 393 5.71 -22.69 23.98
CA ARG A 393 6.84 -23.11 23.13
C ARG A 393 6.52 -22.94 21.65
N SER A 394 5.39 -23.47 21.20
CA SER A 394 4.96 -23.35 19.79
C SER A 394 4.70 -21.90 19.38
N THR A 395 4.16 -21.09 20.29
CA THR A 395 3.98 -19.66 20.09
C THR A 395 5.32 -18.95 19.86
N HIS A 396 6.32 -19.20 20.71
CA HIS A 396 7.64 -18.60 20.58
C HIS A 396 8.36 -19.06 19.30
N GLU A 397 8.17 -20.31 18.87
CA GLU A 397 8.72 -20.84 17.62
C GLU A 397 8.16 -20.09 16.40
N ILE A 398 6.84 -19.92 16.33
CA ILE A 398 6.19 -19.19 15.23
C ILE A 398 6.57 -17.70 15.27
N GLN A 399 6.57 -17.08 16.44
CA GLN A 399 6.97 -15.69 16.63
C GLN A 399 8.44 -15.44 16.24
N LEU A 400 9.34 -16.42 16.46
CA LEU A 400 10.72 -16.30 16.00
C LEU A 400 10.80 -16.26 14.48
N ILE A 401 10.06 -17.13 13.79
CA ILE A 401 10.03 -17.14 12.32
C ILE A 401 9.41 -15.85 11.80
N GLU A 402 8.29 -15.40 12.37
CA GLU A 402 7.65 -14.12 12.05
C GLU A 402 8.61 -12.95 12.23
N ALA A 403 9.35 -12.90 13.35
CA ALA A 403 10.33 -11.85 13.62
C ALA A 403 11.49 -11.84 12.60
N LEU A 404 11.93 -13.01 12.14
CA LEU A 404 12.94 -13.11 11.07
C LEU A 404 12.42 -12.58 9.74
N TYR A 405 11.16 -12.88 9.38
CA TYR A 405 10.51 -12.33 8.19
C TYR A 405 10.28 -10.82 8.32
N ALA A 406 9.85 -10.37 9.51
CA ALA A 406 9.71 -8.93 9.78
C ALA A 406 11.05 -8.19 9.68
N LEU A 407 12.16 -8.80 10.12
CA LEU A 407 13.50 -8.23 9.95
C LEU A 407 13.89 -8.17 8.48
N LYS A 408 13.67 -9.25 7.72
CA LYS A 408 13.88 -9.27 6.27
C LYS A 408 13.12 -8.12 5.59
N THR A 409 11.84 -7.96 5.93
CA THR A 409 10.99 -6.88 5.40
C THR A 409 11.57 -5.50 5.73
N LYS A 410 12.11 -5.25 6.93
CA LYS A 410 12.68 -3.94 7.32
C LYS A 410 13.96 -3.57 6.58
N ILE A 411 14.72 -4.55 6.12
CA ILE A 411 15.93 -4.35 5.31
C ILE A 411 15.71 -4.64 3.81
N ASN A 412 14.56 -5.23 3.44
CA ASN A 412 14.15 -5.61 2.09
C ASN A 412 15.16 -6.51 1.37
N GLN A 413 15.45 -7.67 1.96
CA GLN A 413 16.25 -8.75 1.34
C GLN A 413 15.41 -9.84 0.69
#